data_3f4f9dbb6c57679f7c0a2c59efbc8be9
#
_entry.id   3f4f9dbb6c57679f7c0a2c59efbc8be9
#
_cell.length_a   1.000
_cell.length_b   1.000
_cell.length_c   1.000
_cell.angle_alpha   90.00
_cell.angle_beta   90.00
_cell.angle_gamma   90.00
#
_symmetry.space_group_name_H-M   'P 1'
#
loop_
_entity.id
_entity.type
_entity.pdbx_description
1 polymer ?
#
loop_
_entity_poly.entity_id
_entity_poly.type
_entity_poly.pdbx_seq_one_letter_code
_entity_poly.pdbx_strand_id
1 'polypeptide(L)'
;MTVRPASQTVPTAQRVAAVAAQLARIVVGKDEPIRLSLACLLARGHLLIEDIPGVGKSTLAQALSAALGLKYARIQFTSDLLPADVLGVSIFDERTQSFRFHAGPIFHSVVLADEINRAPPKTQSALLEAMEERQVSQDGQTRRLPEPFFVIATQNPVEQIGAYPLPESQLDRFLMAIELGYPDAGAERELLAGGDRRRKVADLEPAADAATLAEWQREAAQVHVASALLDYVQALLAASRGHLGGSNGDAGGRRGLSPRAGLMLLSAARAYARIAGRPMVVPEDVQAVFPAVAGHRLAGGARAGALQAQALLRAVPVT
;
A
#
# COMPACT_ATOMS: atom_id res chain seq x y z
N MET A 1 15.65 43.34 18.61
CA MET A 1 14.74 42.24 18.17
C MET A 1 15.26 41.74 16.83
N THR A 2 16.04 40.66 16.85
CA THR A 2 16.58 40.01 15.64
C THR A 2 15.53 39.08 15.13
N VAL A 3 14.90 39.39 14.01
CA VAL A 3 14.00 38.51 13.26
C VAL A 3 14.83 37.36 12.75
N ARG A 4 14.64 36.15 13.29
CA ARG A 4 15.16 34.92 12.69
C ARG A 4 14.58 34.81 11.27
N PRO A 5 15.44 34.62 10.24
CA PRO A 5 14.93 34.37 8.91
C PRO A 5 14.09 33.09 8.95
N ALA A 6 12.87 33.13 8.38
CA ALA A 6 12.06 31.96 8.16
C ALA A 6 12.90 30.94 7.41
N SER A 7 13.17 29.80 8.03
CA SER A 7 13.85 28.68 7.35
C SER A 7 12.97 28.35 6.15
N GLN A 8 13.51 28.48 4.94
CA GLN A 8 12.87 28.05 3.71
C GLN A 8 12.66 26.54 3.84
N THR A 9 11.45 26.14 4.22
CA THR A 9 11.09 24.71 4.30
C THR A 9 11.13 24.16 2.90
N VAL A 10 12.00 23.16 2.68
CA VAL A 10 12.11 22.45 1.40
C VAL A 10 10.74 21.89 1.03
N PRO A 11 10.23 22.14 -0.21
CA PRO A 11 8.91 21.69 -0.61
C PRO A 11 8.75 20.17 -0.45
N THR A 12 7.58 19.73 -0.02
CA THR A 12 7.26 18.30 0.20
C THR A 12 7.60 17.43 -1.01
N ALA A 13 7.31 17.90 -2.22
CA ALA A 13 7.66 17.18 -3.45
C ALA A 13 9.16 16.86 -3.56
N GLN A 14 10.04 17.82 -3.21
CA GLN A 14 11.49 17.60 -3.23
C GLN A 14 11.93 16.60 -2.16
N ARG A 15 11.33 16.66 -0.96
CA ARG A 15 11.63 15.73 0.13
C ARG A 15 11.17 14.30 -0.20
N VAL A 16 9.98 14.16 -0.78
CA VAL A 16 9.47 12.85 -1.24
C VAL A 16 10.29 12.32 -2.41
N ALA A 17 10.75 13.19 -3.33
CA ALA A 17 11.67 12.81 -4.42
C ALA A 17 13.02 12.31 -3.87
N ALA A 18 13.54 12.92 -2.79
CA ALA A 18 14.76 12.45 -2.14
C ALA A 18 14.57 11.04 -1.53
N VAL A 19 13.43 10.78 -0.88
CA VAL A 19 13.06 9.42 -0.40
C VAL A 19 12.98 8.45 -1.58
N ALA A 20 12.29 8.80 -2.66
CA ALA A 20 12.18 7.95 -3.85
C ALA A 20 13.57 7.62 -4.45
N ALA A 21 14.47 8.61 -4.52
CA ALA A 21 15.83 8.40 -5.00
C ALA A 21 16.66 7.47 -4.08
N GLN A 22 16.48 7.55 -2.75
CA GLN A 22 17.10 6.61 -1.82
C GLN A 22 16.59 5.18 -2.05
N LEU A 23 15.28 5.02 -2.22
CA LEU A 23 14.65 3.72 -2.49
C LEU A 23 15.12 3.13 -3.83
N ALA A 24 15.25 3.94 -4.89
CA ALA A 24 15.68 3.51 -6.20
C ALA A 24 17.12 2.94 -6.21
N ARG A 25 18.00 3.44 -5.33
CA ARG A 25 19.37 2.88 -5.16
C ARG A 25 19.37 1.46 -4.55
N ILE A 26 18.29 1.09 -3.86
CA ILE A 26 18.17 -0.20 -3.18
C ILE A 26 17.32 -1.16 -4.02
N VAL A 27 16.17 -0.70 -4.50
CA VAL A 27 15.21 -1.47 -5.32
C VAL A 27 15.36 -1.01 -6.77
N VAL A 28 16.43 -1.44 -7.39
CA VAL A 28 16.89 -0.96 -8.71
C VAL A 28 15.90 -1.31 -9.82
N GLY A 29 15.67 -0.36 -10.73
CA GLY A 29 14.78 -0.55 -11.89
C GLY A 29 13.30 -0.63 -11.54
N LYS A 30 12.88 -0.09 -10.37
CA LYS A 30 11.50 -0.15 -9.87
C LYS A 30 10.94 1.24 -9.52
N ASP A 31 11.24 2.25 -10.34
CA ASP A 31 10.86 3.65 -10.06
C ASP A 31 9.34 3.83 -9.94
N GLU A 32 8.55 3.22 -10.85
CA GLU A 32 7.10 3.33 -10.81
C GLU A 32 6.48 2.59 -9.62
N PRO A 33 6.84 1.31 -9.31
CA PRO A 33 6.42 0.66 -8.07
C PRO A 33 6.78 1.43 -6.80
N ILE A 34 7.96 2.06 -6.75
CA ILE A 34 8.37 2.92 -5.63
C ILE A 34 7.44 4.13 -5.52
N ARG A 35 7.16 4.80 -6.64
CA ARG A 35 6.28 5.98 -6.70
C ARG A 35 4.86 5.64 -6.26
N LEU A 36 4.31 4.52 -6.75
CA LEU A 36 2.99 4.01 -6.35
C LEU A 36 2.95 3.63 -4.86
N SER A 37 4.00 3.01 -4.33
CA SER A 37 4.10 2.68 -2.90
C SER A 37 4.10 3.94 -2.03
N LEU A 38 4.84 4.97 -2.43
CA LEU A 38 4.83 6.28 -1.74
C LEU A 38 3.47 6.97 -1.86
N ALA A 39 2.82 6.92 -3.03
CA ALA A 39 1.47 7.48 -3.21
C ALA A 39 0.45 6.74 -2.33
N CYS A 40 0.52 5.41 -2.25
CA CYS A 40 -0.31 4.59 -1.38
C CYS A 40 -0.14 4.98 0.10
N LEU A 41 1.09 5.16 0.55
CA LEU A 41 1.42 5.57 1.92
C LEU A 41 0.93 7.00 2.23
N LEU A 42 1.13 7.94 1.30
CA LEU A 42 0.66 9.33 1.46
C LEU A 42 -0.87 9.41 1.43
N ALA A 43 -1.54 8.54 0.70
CA ALA A 43 -2.99 8.40 0.70
C ALA A 43 -3.54 7.68 1.95
N ARG A 44 -2.70 7.33 2.93
CA ARG A 44 -3.05 6.55 4.14
C ARG A 44 -3.67 5.18 3.83
N GLY A 45 -3.37 4.63 2.66
CA GLY A 45 -3.84 3.31 2.24
C GLY A 45 -2.90 2.19 2.68
N HIS A 46 -3.26 0.96 2.31
CA HIS A 46 -2.43 -0.25 2.46
C HIS A 46 -2.13 -0.83 1.09
N LEU A 47 -0.97 -1.47 0.95
CA LEU A 47 -0.44 -1.95 -0.32
C LEU A 47 -0.47 -3.48 -0.38
N LEU A 48 -0.95 -4.03 -1.48
CA LEU A 48 -0.78 -5.43 -1.84
C LEU A 48 0.28 -5.55 -2.92
N ILE A 49 1.22 -6.48 -2.78
CA ILE A 49 2.22 -6.81 -3.81
C ILE A 49 1.97 -8.25 -4.25
N GLU A 50 1.48 -8.41 -5.46
CA GLU A 50 1.25 -9.72 -6.08
C GLU A 50 2.39 -10.04 -7.03
N ASP A 51 3.29 -10.94 -6.63
CA ASP A 51 4.47 -11.22 -7.43
C ASP A 51 5.15 -12.53 -7.05
N ILE A 52 5.99 -13.01 -7.97
CA ILE A 52 6.85 -14.17 -7.75
C ILE A 52 7.85 -13.95 -6.61
N PRO A 53 8.38 -15.00 -6.00
CA PRO A 53 9.45 -14.89 -5.01
C PRO A 53 10.72 -14.24 -5.58
N GLY A 54 11.49 -13.54 -4.73
CA GLY A 54 12.83 -13.06 -5.08
C GLY A 54 12.92 -11.71 -5.79
N VAL A 55 11.81 -11.06 -6.15
CA VAL A 55 11.81 -9.77 -6.90
C VAL A 55 12.04 -8.52 -6.03
N GLY A 56 12.24 -8.66 -4.71
CA GLY A 56 12.58 -7.54 -3.84
C GLY A 56 11.43 -6.97 -3.00
N LYS A 57 10.29 -7.68 -2.84
CA LYS A 57 9.13 -7.24 -2.05
C LYS A 57 9.50 -6.85 -0.62
N SER A 58 10.20 -7.74 0.10
CA SER A 58 10.63 -7.48 1.48
C SER A 58 11.69 -6.37 1.56
N THR A 59 12.56 -6.27 0.54
CA THR A 59 13.56 -5.20 0.43
C THR A 59 12.89 -3.84 0.28
N LEU A 60 11.84 -3.72 -0.54
CA LEU A 60 11.06 -2.49 -0.70
C LEU A 60 10.43 -2.05 0.62
N ALA A 61 9.79 -2.98 1.36
CA ALA A 61 9.15 -2.67 2.64
C ALA A 61 10.16 -2.20 3.70
N GLN A 62 11.31 -2.88 3.79
CA GLN A 62 12.40 -2.50 4.71
C GLN A 62 13.01 -1.15 4.34
N ALA A 63 13.34 -0.94 3.05
CA ALA A 63 13.93 0.31 2.58
C ALA A 63 12.98 1.49 2.80
N LEU A 64 11.69 1.31 2.52
CA LEU A 64 10.65 2.34 2.72
C LEU A 64 10.54 2.73 4.20
N SER A 65 10.54 1.76 5.12
CA SER A 65 10.51 2.05 6.56
C SER A 65 11.76 2.74 7.05
N ALA A 66 12.96 2.32 6.58
CA ALA A 66 14.23 2.92 6.95
C ALA A 66 14.35 4.36 6.43
N ALA A 67 14.03 4.61 5.15
CA ALA A 67 14.08 5.94 4.54
C ALA A 67 13.13 6.96 5.22
N LEU A 68 12.05 6.47 5.84
CA LEU A 68 11.04 7.27 6.55
C LEU A 68 11.21 7.25 8.07
N GLY A 69 12.26 6.64 8.61
CA GLY A 69 12.50 6.54 10.05
C GLY A 69 11.38 5.86 10.84
N LEU A 70 10.67 4.91 10.22
CA LEU A 70 9.50 4.25 10.80
C LEU A 70 9.87 2.90 11.40
N LYS A 71 9.18 2.52 12.49
CA LYS A 71 9.32 1.18 13.09
C LYS A 71 8.74 0.13 12.15
N TYR A 72 9.52 -0.90 11.87
CA TYR A 72 9.21 -1.98 10.95
C TYR A 72 9.03 -3.31 11.66
N ALA A 73 8.04 -4.09 11.24
CA ALA A 73 7.90 -5.50 11.59
C ALA A 73 7.61 -6.35 10.35
N ARG A 74 8.12 -7.57 10.32
CA ARG A 74 7.77 -8.58 9.32
C ARG A 74 7.04 -9.72 10.01
N ILE A 75 5.90 -10.10 9.44
CA ILE A 75 5.12 -11.28 9.82
C ILE A 75 5.14 -12.23 8.62
N GLN A 76 5.74 -13.39 8.79
CA GLN A 76 5.65 -14.46 7.81
C GLN A 76 4.36 -15.24 8.05
N PHE A 77 3.45 -15.19 7.10
CA PHE A 77 2.19 -15.91 7.19
C PHE A 77 2.39 -17.39 6.85
N THR A 78 1.97 -18.27 7.75
CA THR A 78 2.07 -19.74 7.64
C THR A 78 0.72 -20.37 8.02
N SER A 79 0.52 -21.63 7.65
CA SER A 79 -0.75 -22.35 7.90
C SER A 79 -1.10 -22.52 9.38
N ASP A 80 -0.14 -22.40 10.27
CA ASP A 80 -0.26 -22.53 11.72
C ASP A 80 -0.31 -21.18 12.47
N LEU A 81 -0.16 -20.04 11.77
CA LEU A 81 -0.17 -18.71 12.35
C LEU A 81 -1.56 -18.39 12.96
N LEU A 82 -1.57 -18.00 14.23
CA LEU A 82 -2.78 -17.61 14.95
C LEU A 82 -3.00 -16.09 14.92
N PRO A 83 -4.24 -15.60 15.08
CA PRO A 83 -4.52 -14.17 15.24
C PRO A 83 -3.73 -13.51 16.38
N ALA A 84 -3.52 -14.23 17.48
CA ALA A 84 -2.74 -13.74 18.63
C ALA A 84 -1.28 -13.45 18.29
N ASP A 85 -0.67 -14.18 17.34
CA ASP A 85 0.70 -13.95 16.88
C ASP A 85 0.84 -12.63 16.12
N VAL A 86 -0.25 -12.17 15.50
CA VAL A 86 -0.32 -10.89 14.77
C VAL A 86 -0.70 -9.75 15.70
N LEU A 87 -1.77 -9.92 16.49
CA LEU A 87 -2.40 -8.87 17.29
C LEU A 87 -1.75 -8.70 18.66
N GLY A 88 -1.15 -9.76 19.19
CA GLY A 88 -0.68 -9.83 20.57
C GLY A 88 -1.59 -10.65 21.46
N VAL A 89 -1.22 -10.82 22.71
CA VAL A 89 -1.90 -11.68 23.69
C VAL A 89 -1.76 -11.16 25.10
N SER A 90 -2.79 -11.32 25.93
CA SER A 90 -2.72 -11.05 27.36
C SER A 90 -2.20 -12.29 28.08
N ILE A 91 -1.08 -12.17 28.79
CA ILE A 91 -0.48 -13.23 29.58
C ILE A 91 -0.69 -12.90 31.08
N PHE A 92 -1.10 -13.90 31.85
CA PHE A 92 -1.22 -13.74 33.28
C PHE A 92 0.18 -13.71 33.92
N ASP A 93 0.47 -12.63 34.63
CA ASP A 93 1.70 -12.47 35.38
C ASP A 93 1.44 -12.89 36.85
N GLU A 94 1.98 -14.04 37.23
CA GLU A 94 1.80 -14.60 38.58
C GLU A 94 2.36 -13.70 39.69
N ARG A 95 3.41 -12.92 39.38
CA ARG A 95 4.05 -12.03 40.35
C ARG A 95 3.18 -10.82 40.67
N THR A 96 2.50 -10.27 39.65
CA THR A 96 1.62 -9.10 39.81
C THR A 96 0.13 -9.49 39.97
N GLN A 97 -0.19 -10.78 39.85
CA GLN A 97 -1.54 -11.34 39.88
C GLN A 97 -2.50 -10.60 38.93
N SER A 98 -1.98 -10.24 37.74
CA SER A 98 -2.71 -9.45 36.75
C SER A 98 -2.38 -9.90 35.33
N PHE A 99 -3.33 -9.65 34.41
CA PHE A 99 -3.07 -9.86 32.99
C PHE A 99 -2.25 -8.69 32.41
N ARG A 100 -1.16 -9.03 31.73
CA ARG A 100 -0.33 -8.08 30.99
C ARG A 100 -0.45 -8.34 29.50
N PHE A 101 -0.81 -7.32 28.74
CA PHE A 101 -0.85 -7.40 27.28
C PHE A 101 0.55 -7.31 26.67
N HIS A 102 0.88 -8.31 25.89
CA HIS A 102 2.07 -8.34 25.04
C HIS A 102 1.66 -7.98 23.61
N ALA A 103 2.05 -6.78 23.19
CA ALA A 103 1.70 -6.26 21.86
C ALA A 103 2.31 -7.11 20.75
N GLY A 104 1.50 -7.49 19.79
CA GLY A 104 1.94 -8.20 18.59
C GLY A 104 2.67 -7.27 17.60
N PRO A 105 3.25 -7.84 16.54
CA PRO A 105 4.00 -7.08 15.54
C PRO A 105 3.15 -6.04 14.79
N ILE A 106 1.83 -6.15 14.81
CA ILE A 106 0.92 -5.17 14.20
C ILE A 106 1.05 -3.76 14.81
N PHE A 107 1.59 -3.63 16.01
CA PHE A 107 1.82 -2.33 16.67
C PHE A 107 3.09 -1.62 16.18
N HIS A 108 3.55 -1.91 14.97
CA HIS A 108 4.60 -1.18 14.28
C HIS A 108 4.01 -0.27 13.19
N SER A 109 4.74 0.81 12.85
CA SER A 109 4.26 1.78 11.84
C SER A 109 4.23 1.20 10.43
N VAL A 110 5.18 0.32 10.08
CA VAL A 110 5.22 -0.41 8.82
C VAL A 110 5.22 -1.90 9.11
N VAL A 111 4.23 -2.60 8.63
CA VAL A 111 4.10 -4.06 8.79
C VAL A 111 4.14 -4.72 7.42
N LEU A 112 5.11 -5.60 7.22
CA LEU A 112 5.14 -6.51 6.08
C LEU A 112 4.42 -7.80 6.46
N ALA A 113 3.23 -8.03 5.90
CA ALA A 113 2.50 -9.30 5.98
C ALA A 113 2.91 -10.16 4.78
N ASP A 114 3.95 -10.98 4.97
CA ASP A 114 4.56 -11.75 3.89
C ASP A 114 3.80 -13.06 3.67
N GLU A 115 3.40 -13.33 2.41
CA GLU A 115 2.60 -14.49 1.98
C GLU A 115 1.25 -14.60 2.73
N ILE A 116 0.50 -13.50 2.79
CA ILE A 116 -0.76 -13.39 3.56
C ILE A 116 -1.76 -14.53 3.24
N ASN A 117 -1.77 -15.01 2.00
CA ASN A 117 -2.64 -16.08 1.54
C ASN A 117 -2.25 -17.48 2.07
N ARG A 118 -1.15 -17.64 2.80
CA ARG A 118 -0.77 -18.93 3.42
C ARG A 118 -1.38 -19.15 4.81
N ALA A 119 -1.80 -18.10 5.50
CA ALA A 119 -2.43 -18.26 6.81
C ALA A 119 -3.92 -18.55 6.70
N PRO A 120 -4.51 -19.16 7.75
CA PRO A 120 -5.94 -19.43 7.80
C PRO A 120 -6.78 -18.15 7.68
N PRO A 121 -8.01 -18.21 7.14
CA PRO A 121 -8.88 -17.05 6.93
C PRO A 121 -9.13 -16.24 8.22
N LYS A 122 -9.14 -16.88 9.38
CA LYS A 122 -9.31 -16.21 10.67
C LYS A 122 -8.16 -15.23 10.98
N THR A 123 -6.93 -15.64 10.69
CA THR A 123 -5.73 -14.82 10.91
C THR A 123 -5.65 -13.70 9.88
N GLN A 124 -5.99 -13.99 8.61
CA GLN A 124 -6.11 -12.95 7.57
C GLN A 124 -7.14 -11.89 7.98
N SER A 125 -8.34 -12.32 8.42
CA SER A 125 -9.41 -11.41 8.83
C SER A 125 -9.00 -10.52 9.99
N ALA A 126 -8.25 -11.04 10.97
CA ALA A 126 -7.78 -10.28 12.12
C ALA A 126 -6.83 -9.13 11.70
N LEU A 127 -5.88 -9.39 10.78
CA LEU A 127 -5.02 -8.34 10.23
C LEU A 127 -5.84 -7.30 9.46
N LEU A 128 -6.72 -7.76 8.57
CA LEU A 128 -7.50 -6.88 7.69
C LEU A 128 -8.52 -6.03 8.46
N GLU A 129 -9.09 -6.53 9.54
CA GLU A 129 -9.94 -5.76 10.46
C GLU A 129 -9.14 -4.66 11.15
N ALA A 130 -7.98 -5.01 11.71
CA ALA A 130 -7.10 -4.02 12.34
C ALA A 130 -6.59 -2.95 11.37
N MET A 131 -6.39 -3.29 10.09
CA MET A 131 -6.05 -2.32 9.02
C MET A 131 -7.19 -1.30 8.81
N GLU A 132 -8.43 -1.76 8.79
CA GLU A 132 -9.60 -0.92 8.54
C GLU A 132 -9.93 -0.05 9.76
N GLU A 133 -10.00 -0.67 10.95
CA GLU A 133 -10.39 -0.01 12.19
C GLU A 133 -9.26 0.84 12.80
N ARG A 134 -8.01 0.62 12.40
CA ARG A 134 -6.79 1.24 12.97
C ARG A 134 -6.66 1.04 14.47
N GLN A 135 -7.22 -0.04 14.96
CA GLN A 135 -7.23 -0.45 16.37
C GLN A 135 -7.37 -1.96 16.49
N VAL A 136 -7.01 -2.48 17.66
CA VAL A 136 -7.18 -3.88 18.05
C VAL A 136 -8.05 -3.90 19.29
N SER A 137 -9.18 -4.62 19.25
CA SER A 137 -10.05 -4.85 20.39
C SER A 137 -9.87 -6.29 20.87
N GLN A 138 -9.33 -6.46 22.07
CA GLN A 138 -9.06 -7.77 22.67
C GLN A 138 -9.21 -7.69 24.19
N ASP A 139 -9.77 -8.73 24.80
CA ASP A 139 -9.97 -8.84 26.26
C ASP A 139 -10.73 -7.64 26.85
N GLY A 140 -11.73 -7.13 26.13
CA GLY A 140 -12.53 -5.97 26.53
C GLY A 140 -11.79 -4.63 26.48
N GLN A 141 -10.58 -4.60 25.93
CA GLN A 141 -9.80 -3.36 25.77
C GLN A 141 -9.52 -3.08 24.30
N THR A 142 -9.72 -1.81 23.90
CA THR A 142 -9.37 -1.32 22.58
C THR A 142 -8.06 -0.55 22.61
N ARG A 143 -7.12 -0.95 21.77
CA ARG A 143 -5.79 -0.37 21.64
C ARG A 143 -5.59 0.19 20.25
N ARG A 144 -5.29 1.49 20.13
CA ARG A 144 -5.01 2.13 18.85
C ARG A 144 -3.70 1.66 18.28
N LEU A 145 -3.66 1.49 16.96
CA LEU A 145 -2.42 1.27 16.22
C LEU A 145 -1.63 2.59 16.09
N PRO A 146 -0.32 2.53 15.81
CA PRO A 146 0.49 3.73 15.65
C PRO A 146 0.01 4.58 14.46
N GLU A 147 0.26 5.88 14.52
CA GLU A 147 0.11 6.78 13.36
C GLU A 147 1.49 7.36 13.00
N PRO A 148 1.94 7.20 11.75
CA PRO A 148 1.29 6.49 10.63
C PRO A 148 1.31 4.96 10.79
N PHE A 149 0.31 4.30 10.19
CA PHE A 149 0.21 2.83 10.12
C PHE A 149 0.07 2.39 8.66
N PHE A 150 0.96 1.53 8.20
CA PHE A 150 1.03 1.08 6.81
C PHE A 150 1.32 -0.42 6.74
N VAL A 151 0.43 -1.16 6.14
CA VAL A 151 0.62 -2.58 5.85
C VAL A 151 0.99 -2.77 4.39
N ILE A 152 2.06 -3.51 4.15
CA ILE A 152 2.43 -4.06 2.86
C ILE A 152 2.17 -5.56 2.96
N ALA A 153 1.14 -6.05 2.30
CA ALA A 153 0.89 -7.49 2.19
C ALA A 153 1.51 -8.03 0.90
N THR A 154 2.02 -9.26 0.94
CA THR A 154 2.48 -9.95 -0.25
C THR A 154 1.67 -11.21 -0.47
N GLN A 155 1.44 -11.55 -1.74
CA GLN A 155 0.96 -12.88 -2.12
C GLN A 155 1.67 -13.35 -3.39
N ASN A 156 1.81 -14.68 -3.49
CA ASN A 156 2.34 -15.32 -4.67
C ASN A 156 1.16 -15.87 -5.48
N PRO A 157 0.87 -15.35 -6.67
CA PRO A 157 -0.27 -15.77 -7.47
C PRO A 157 -0.11 -17.19 -8.04
N VAL A 158 1.11 -17.72 -8.09
CA VAL A 158 1.41 -19.04 -8.69
C VAL A 158 1.23 -20.18 -7.68
N GLU A 159 1.47 -19.94 -6.40
CA GLU A 159 1.35 -20.95 -5.36
C GLU A 159 -0.10 -21.09 -4.87
N GLN A 160 -0.84 -22.05 -5.46
CA GLN A 160 -2.22 -22.35 -5.06
C GLN A 160 -2.33 -23.48 -4.03
N ILE A 161 -1.33 -24.36 -3.92
CA ILE A 161 -1.36 -25.51 -3.02
C ILE A 161 -1.11 -25.03 -1.58
N GLY A 162 -2.09 -25.27 -0.69
CA GLY A 162 -2.01 -24.84 0.70
C GLY A 162 -2.22 -23.34 0.91
N ALA A 163 -2.75 -22.63 -0.09
CA ALA A 163 -3.10 -21.22 0.01
C ALA A 163 -4.60 -21.01 0.24
N TYR A 164 -4.93 -19.97 1.02
CA TYR A 164 -6.28 -19.48 1.25
C TYR A 164 -6.42 -18.14 0.53
N PRO A 165 -7.01 -18.11 -0.68
CA PRO A 165 -7.14 -16.85 -1.44
C PRO A 165 -7.97 -15.82 -0.67
N LEU A 166 -7.56 -14.55 -0.77
CA LEU A 166 -8.31 -13.45 -0.18
C LEU A 166 -9.63 -13.24 -0.95
N PRO A 167 -10.80 -13.22 -0.28
CA PRO A 167 -12.07 -12.84 -0.90
C PRO A 167 -12.03 -11.40 -1.44
N GLU A 168 -12.87 -11.07 -2.43
CA GLU A 168 -12.97 -9.73 -3.02
C GLU A 168 -13.22 -8.64 -1.97
N SER A 169 -14.06 -8.91 -0.96
CA SER A 169 -14.34 -7.98 0.14
C SER A 169 -13.12 -7.67 1.01
N GLN A 170 -12.16 -8.58 1.07
CA GLN A 170 -10.89 -8.40 1.78
C GLN A 170 -9.85 -7.70 0.90
N LEU A 171 -9.81 -8.02 -0.40
CA LEU A 171 -8.98 -7.31 -1.37
C LEU A 171 -9.34 -5.81 -1.46
N ASP A 172 -10.63 -5.46 -1.31
CA ASP A 172 -11.08 -4.06 -1.34
C ASP A 172 -10.52 -3.21 -0.19
N ARG A 173 -9.94 -3.80 0.85
CA ARG A 173 -9.27 -3.07 1.96
C ARG A 173 -7.89 -2.54 1.59
N PHE A 174 -7.25 -3.09 0.55
CA PHE A 174 -6.01 -2.54 0.00
C PHE A 174 -6.30 -1.39 -0.93
N LEU A 175 -5.62 -0.26 -0.73
CA LEU A 175 -5.75 0.90 -1.61
C LEU A 175 -5.24 0.59 -3.01
N MET A 176 -4.08 -0.04 -3.09
CA MET A 176 -3.41 -0.40 -4.33
C MET A 176 -2.91 -1.85 -4.30
N ALA A 177 -2.92 -2.49 -5.47
CA ALA A 177 -2.17 -3.71 -5.73
C ALA A 177 -1.18 -3.44 -6.86
N ILE A 178 0.08 -3.85 -6.67
CA ILE A 178 1.17 -3.66 -7.64
C ILE A 178 1.94 -4.94 -7.86
N GLU A 179 2.65 -5.01 -8.98
CA GLU A 179 3.72 -5.98 -9.25
C GLU A 179 5.06 -5.24 -9.30
N LEU A 180 6.12 -5.88 -8.84
CA LEU A 180 7.49 -5.41 -9.05
C LEU A 180 8.04 -5.97 -10.37
N GLY A 181 7.70 -7.21 -10.69
CA GLY A 181 8.18 -7.93 -11.85
C GLY A 181 9.69 -8.18 -11.85
N TYR A 182 10.19 -8.82 -12.87
CA TYR A 182 11.64 -8.96 -13.08
C TYR A 182 12.29 -7.61 -13.38
N PRO A 183 13.53 -7.36 -12.93
CA PRO A 183 14.30 -6.20 -13.36
C PRO A 183 14.61 -6.30 -14.84
N ASP A 184 14.83 -5.16 -15.51
CA ASP A 184 15.41 -5.16 -16.84
C ASP A 184 16.88 -5.62 -16.81
N ALA A 185 17.47 -5.90 -17.99
CA ALA A 185 18.83 -6.42 -18.09
C ALA A 185 19.89 -5.51 -17.44
N GLY A 186 19.70 -4.18 -17.48
CA GLY A 186 20.58 -3.19 -16.86
C GLY A 186 20.51 -3.25 -15.34
N ALA A 187 19.30 -3.23 -14.80
CA ALA A 187 19.01 -3.35 -13.36
C ALA A 187 19.46 -4.71 -12.82
N GLU A 188 19.25 -5.81 -13.59
CA GLU A 188 19.70 -7.14 -13.19
C GLU A 188 21.23 -7.21 -13.10
N ARG A 189 21.94 -6.63 -14.07
CA ARG A 189 23.41 -6.53 -14.05
C ARG A 189 23.90 -5.74 -12.83
N GLU A 190 23.24 -4.63 -12.51
CA GLU A 190 23.55 -3.85 -11.30
C GLU A 190 23.30 -4.63 -10.02
N LEU A 191 22.22 -5.43 -10.00
CA LEU A 191 21.89 -6.32 -8.88
C LEU A 191 23.01 -7.36 -8.67
N LEU A 192 23.48 -7.98 -9.72
CA LEU A 192 24.55 -8.98 -9.68
C LEU A 192 25.90 -8.39 -9.27
N ALA A 193 26.20 -7.17 -9.69
CA ALA A 193 27.44 -6.47 -9.34
C ALA A 193 27.42 -5.79 -7.97
N GLY A 194 26.23 -5.51 -7.41
CA GLY A 194 26.03 -4.52 -6.37
C GLY A 194 26.17 -4.97 -4.91
N GLY A 195 26.52 -6.22 -4.61
CA GLY A 195 26.73 -6.72 -3.23
C GLY A 195 25.47 -6.84 -2.35
N ASP A 196 25.66 -7.00 -1.04
CA ASP A 196 24.58 -7.25 -0.07
C ASP A 196 23.70 -6.02 0.14
N ARG A 197 22.48 -6.09 -0.37
CA ARG A 197 21.47 -5.00 -0.27
C ARG A 197 20.90 -4.82 1.15
N ARG A 198 20.98 -5.86 1.99
CA ARG A 198 20.55 -5.75 3.40
C ARG A 198 21.44 -4.76 4.14
N ARG A 199 22.74 -4.74 3.84
CA ARG A 199 23.65 -3.73 4.37
C ARG A 199 23.31 -2.34 3.89
N LYS A 200 23.00 -2.17 2.60
CA LYS A 200 22.58 -0.87 2.04
C LYS A 200 21.30 -0.32 2.70
N VAL A 201 20.36 -1.20 3.10
CA VAL A 201 19.16 -0.78 3.84
C VAL A 201 19.53 -0.36 5.27
N ALA A 202 20.43 -1.06 5.94
CA ALA A 202 20.87 -0.72 7.29
C ALA A 202 21.63 0.62 7.35
N ASP A 203 22.31 0.98 6.26
CA ASP A 203 23.09 2.22 6.12
C ASP A 203 22.24 3.41 5.65
N LEU A 204 20.92 3.24 5.44
CA LEU A 204 20.04 4.34 5.07
C LEU A 204 19.84 5.33 6.20
N GLU A 205 20.18 6.58 5.95
CA GLU A 205 19.81 7.69 6.82
C GLU A 205 18.35 8.09 6.55
N PRO A 206 17.49 8.18 7.59
CA PRO A 206 16.11 8.60 7.41
C PRO A 206 16.01 10.01 6.82
N ALA A 207 15.32 10.16 5.71
CA ALA A 207 15.03 11.46 5.08
C ALA A 207 13.78 12.12 5.66
N ALA A 208 13.01 11.40 6.45
CA ALA A 208 11.79 11.85 7.13
C ALA A 208 11.59 11.08 8.44
N ASP A 209 10.60 11.51 9.20
CA ASP A 209 10.09 10.84 10.40
C ASP A 209 8.56 10.72 10.36
N ALA A 210 7.98 10.11 11.38
CA ALA A 210 6.53 9.93 11.49
C ALA A 210 5.74 11.26 11.45
N ALA A 211 6.26 12.31 12.07
CA ALA A 211 5.61 13.63 12.09
C ALA A 211 5.61 14.28 10.71
N THR A 212 6.74 14.22 10.03
CA THR A 212 6.91 14.68 8.64
C THR A 212 5.98 13.93 7.69
N LEU A 213 5.90 12.59 7.81
CA LEU A 213 5.00 11.80 6.98
C LEU A 213 3.53 12.16 7.23
N ALA A 214 3.14 12.35 8.49
CA ALA A 214 1.78 12.80 8.84
C ALA A 214 1.44 14.17 8.24
N GLU A 215 2.42 15.08 8.15
CA GLU A 215 2.27 16.36 7.45
C GLU A 215 2.04 16.16 5.95
N TRP A 216 2.88 15.37 5.28
CA TRP A 216 2.71 15.05 3.86
C TRP A 216 1.37 14.41 3.54
N GLN A 217 0.88 13.53 4.43
CA GLN A 217 -0.45 12.92 4.29
C GLN A 217 -1.57 13.97 4.39
N ARG A 218 -1.45 14.95 5.29
CA ARG A 218 -2.41 16.05 5.41
C ARG A 218 -2.40 16.94 4.16
N GLU A 219 -1.21 17.29 3.68
CA GLU A 219 -1.05 18.07 2.46
C GLU A 219 -1.61 17.34 1.22
N ALA A 220 -1.34 16.03 1.08
CA ALA A 220 -1.89 15.23 0.00
C ALA A 220 -3.42 15.22 0.02
N ALA A 221 -4.04 15.09 1.20
CA ALA A 221 -5.50 15.11 1.34
C ALA A 221 -6.14 16.45 0.94
N GLN A 222 -5.38 17.55 0.98
CA GLN A 222 -5.85 18.90 0.64
C GLN A 222 -5.64 19.26 -0.84
N VAL A 223 -4.99 18.42 -1.65
CA VAL A 223 -4.82 18.68 -3.09
C VAL A 223 -6.18 18.83 -3.74
N HIS A 224 -6.37 19.92 -4.48
CA HIS A 224 -7.64 20.27 -5.10
C HIS A 224 -8.03 19.28 -6.19
N VAL A 225 -9.34 18.98 -6.27
CA VAL A 225 -9.96 18.16 -7.33
C VAL A 225 -11.07 18.98 -7.97
N ALA A 226 -10.90 19.31 -9.24
CA ALA A 226 -11.92 20.06 -10.01
C ALA A 226 -13.16 19.19 -10.29
N SER A 227 -14.34 19.84 -10.51
CA SER A 227 -15.59 19.13 -10.80
C SER A 227 -15.47 18.24 -12.04
N ALA A 228 -14.88 18.74 -13.14
CA ALA A 228 -14.67 17.97 -14.35
C ALA A 228 -13.87 16.68 -14.10
N LEU A 229 -12.91 16.69 -13.16
CA LEU A 229 -12.17 15.47 -12.80
C LEU A 229 -13.04 14.49 -12.00
N LEU A 230 -13.99 14.98 -11.18
CA LEU A 230 -14.96 14.11 -10.51
C LEU A 230 -15.87 13.43 -11.53
N ASP A 231 -16.31 14.17 -12.57
CA ASP A 231 -17.12 13.64 -13.67
C ASP A 231 -16.34 12.56 -14.45
N TYR A 232 -15.05 12.78 -14.71
CA TYR A 232 -14.17 11.78 -15.34
C TYR A 232 -14.04 10.50 -14.47
N VAL A 233 -13.80 10.64 -13.16
CA VAL A 233 -13.74 9.49 -12.23
C VAL A 233 -15.09 8.77 -12.20
N GLN A 234 -16.20 9.49 -12.16
CA GLN A 234 -17.54 8.90 -12.20
C GLN A 234 -17.77 8.11 -13.50
N ALA A 235 -17.32 8.63 -14.64
CA ALA A 235 -17.41 7.94 -15.94
C ALA A 235 -16.58 6.63 -15.93
N LEU A 236 -15.37 6.63 -15.35
CA LEU A 236 -14.58 5.41 -15.17
C LEU A 236 -15.27 4.36 -14.30
N LEU A 237 -15.91 4.78 -13.20
CA LEU A 237 -16.69 3.88 -12.33
C LEU A 237 -17.90 3.32 -13.07
N ALA A 238 -18.63 4.14 -13.80
CA ALA A 238 -19.78 3.72 -14.60
C ALA A 238 -19.37 2.73 -15.70
N ALA A 239 -18.31 3.04 -16.44
CA ALA A 239 -17.77 2.16 -17.48
C ALA A 239 -17.34 0.80 -16.91
N SER A 240 -16.71 0.76 -15.72
CA SER A 240 -16.33 -0.50 -15.06
C SER A 240 -17.53 -1.39 -14.76
N ARG A 241 -18.69 -0.81 -14.43
CA ARG A 241 -19.95 -1.52 -14.15
C ARG A 241 -20.65 -1.97 -15.43
N GLY A 242 -20.60 -1.18 -16.50
CA GLY A 242 -21.19 -1.50 -17.80
C GLY A 242 -20.42 -2.58 -18.57
N HIS A 243 -19.10 -2.59 -18.52
CA HIS A 243 -18.26 -3.62 -19.17
C HIS A 243 -18.42 -5.01 -18.56
N LEU A 244 -18.72 -5.08 -17.27
CA LEU A 244 -18.92 -6.34 -16.54
C LEU A 244 -20.40 -6.76 -16.50
N GLY A 245 -21.30 -5.84 -16.88
CA GLY A 245 -22.76 -6.05 -16.95
C GLY A 245 -23.26 -6.52 -18.31
N GLY A 246 -22.44 -7.19 -19.13
CA GLY A 246 -22.86 -7.82 -20.38
C GLY A 246 -24.07 -8.73 -20.14
N SER A 247 -25.12 -8.50 -20.90
CA SER A 247 -26.41 -9.15 -20.91
C SER A 247 -26.29 -10.65 -21.21
N ASN A 248 -25.94 -11.44 -20.22
CA ASN A 248 -26.26 -12.88 -20.13
C ASN A 248 -25.58 -13.42 -18.86
N GLY A 249 -26.40 -13.88 -17.95
CA GLY A 249 -26.12 -14.45 -16.68
C GLY A 249 -24.95 -15.42 -16.58
N ASP A 250 -23.77 -14.95 -16.82
CA ASP A 250 -22.55 -15.70 -16.56
C ASP A 250 -22.31 -15.70 -15.04
N ALA A 251 -22.36 -16.90 -14.47
CA ALA A 251 -22.33 -17.20 -13.04
C ALA A 251 -21.01 -16.84 -12.32
N GLY A 252 -20.24 -15.91 -12.85
CA GLY A 252 -19.01 -15.39 -12.28
C GLY A 252 -19.10 -13.96 -11.73
N GLY A 253 -20.28 -13.40 -11.62
CA GLY A 253 -20.71 -12.18 -10.88
C GLY A 253 -19.67 -11.14 -10.46
N ARG A 254 -18.67 -10.82 -11.29
CA ARG A 254 -17.72 -9.75 -11.00
C ARG A 254 -18.43 -8.41 -11.04
N ARG A 255 -18.42 -7.73 -9.92
CA ARG A 255 -19.03 -6.41 -9.77
C ARG A 255 -18.04 -5.36 -10.22
N GLY A 256 -18.51 -4.32 -10.96
CA GLY A 256 -17.67 -3.16 -11.24
C GLY A 256 -17.25 -2.42 -9.97
N LEU A 257 -16.43 -1.39 -10.12
CA LEU A 257 -15.85 -0.64 -9.03
C LEU A 257 -16.90 -0.05 -8.08
N SER A 258 -16.68 -0.21 -6.79
CA SER A 258 -17.55 0.32 -5.72
C SER A 258 -17.34 1.84 -5.56
N PRO A 259 -18.29 2.56 -4.92
CA PRO A 259 -18.06 3.96 -4.51
C PRO A 259 -16.82 4.12 -3.62
N ARG A 260 -16.51 3.13 -2.77
CA ARG A 260 -15.31 3.10 -1.93
C ARG A 260 -14.04 3.10 -2.80
N ALA A 261 -14.01 2.30 -3.88
CA ALA A 261 -12.90 2.31 -4.84
C ALA A 261 -12.73 3.69 -5.50
N GLY A 262 -13.81 4.41 -5.78
CA GLY A 262 -13.77 5.79 -6.28
C GLY A 262 -13.13 6.77 -5.28
N LEU A 263 -13.49 6.69 -4.00
CA LEU A 263 -12.88 7.50 -2.94
C LEU A 263 -11.38 7.17 -2.78
N MET A 264 -11.03 5.90 -2.84
CA MET A 264 -9.64 5.45 -2.81
C MET A 264 -8.85 5.94 -4.02
N LEU A 265 -9.44 5.91 -5.21
CA LEU A 265 -8.85 6.44 -6.44
C LEU A 265 -8.53 7.94 -6.32
N LEU A 266 -9.48 8.73 -5.84
CA LEU A 266 -9.27 10.16 -5.61
C LEU A 266 -8.18 10.43 -4.57
N SER A 267 -8.14 9.66 -3.47
CA SER A 267 -7.09 9.78 -2.46
C SER A 267 -5.71 9.46 -3.03
N ALA A 268 -5.62 8.40 -3.83
CA ALA A 268 -4.41 8.00 -4.53
C ALA A 268 -3.93 9.04 -5.53
N ALA A 269 -4.83 9.58 -6.35
CA ALA A 269 -4.54 10.61 -7.34
C ALA A 269 -4.06 11.92 -6.67
N ARG A 270 -4.68 12.34 -5.56
CA ARG A 270 -4.21 13.48 -4.75
C ARG A 270 -2.78 13.28 -4.24
N ALA A 271 -2.49 12.09 -3.69
CA ALA A 271 -1.16 11.76 -3.22
C ALA A 271 -0.14 11.76 -4.36
N TYR A 272 -0.50 11.22 -5.52
CA TYR A 272 0.35 11.18 -6.70
C TYR A 272 0.63 12.60 -7.26
N ALA A 273 -0.39 13.46 -7.33
CA ALA A 273 -0.25 14.86 -7.69
C ALA A 273 0.69 15.60 -6.70
N ARG A 274 0.55 15.33 -5.39
CA ARG A 274 1.42 15.94 -4.36
C ARG A 274 2.87 15.53 -4.50
N ILE A 275 3.15 14.26 -4.79
CA ILE A 275 4.51 13.75 -5.11
C ILE A 275 5.10 14.49 -6.31
N ALA A 276 4.29 14.77 -7.32
CA ALA A 276 4.70 15.52 -8.51
C ALA A 276 4.75 17.06 -8.30
N GLY A 277 4.47 17.53 -7.09
CA GLY A 277 4.53 18.96 -6.75
C GLY A 277 3.35 19.79 -7.25
N ARG A 278 2.26 19.16 -7.69
CA ARG A 278 1.08 19.85 -8.22
C ARG A 278 0.11 20.24 -7.10
N PRO A 279 -0.50 21.43 -7.17
CA PRO A 279 -1.50 21.88 -6.21
C PRO A 279 -2.91 21.34 -6.50
N MET A 280 -3.11 20.72 -7.68
CA MET A 280 -4.36 20.15 -8.14
C MET A 280 -4.13 18.81 -8.84
N VAL A 281 -5.15 17.95 -8.78
CA VAL A 281 -5.14 16.67 -9.50
C VAL A 281 -5.48 16.91 -10.96
N VAL A 282 -4.68 16.31 -11.85
CA VAL A 282 -4.92 16.30 -13.30
C VAL A 282 -5.31 14.89 -13.76
N PRO A 283 -5.94 14.74 -14.95
CA PRO A 283 -6.35 13.43 -15.45
C PRO A 283 -5.23 12.39 -15.49
N GLU A 284 -4.01 12.81 -15.79
CA GLU A 284 -2.82 11.96 -15.85
C GLU A 284 -2.48 11.35 -14.47
N ASP A 285 -2.80 12.04 -13.36
CA ASP A 285 -2.63 11.50 -12.02
C ASP A 285 -3.59 10.35 -11.76
N VAL A 286 -4.85 10.52 -12.18
CA VAL A 286 -5.87 9.46 -12.10
C VAL A 286 -5.44 8.27 -12.95
N GLN A 287 -5.03 8.51 -14.20
CA GLN A 287 -4.61 7.48 -15.14
C GLN A 287 -3.39 6.70 -14.64
N ALA A 288 -2.42 7.36 -14.00
CA ALA A 288 -1.23 6.74 -13.45
C ALA A 288 -1.55 5.77 -12.30
N VAL A 289 -2.48 6.13 -11.41
CA VAL A 289 -2.81 5.29 -10.25
C VAL A 289 -3.96 4.31 -10.50
N PHE A 290 -4.78 4.54 -11.53
CA PHE A 290 -5.99 3.76 -11.80
C PHE A 290 -5.72 2.25 -11.94
N PRO A 291 -4.70 1.77 -12.69
CA PRO A 291 -4.42 0.34 -12.78
C PRO A 291 -4.12 -0.30 -11.42
N ALA A 292 -3.36 0.37 -10.57
CA ALA A 292 -3.01 -0.13 -9.24
C ALA A 292 -4.20 -0.13 -8.28
N VAL A 293 -5.09 0.87 -8.38
CA VAL A 293 -6.29 0.97 -7.52
C VAL A 293 -7.41 0.05 -8.00
N ALA A 294 -7.63 -0.05 -9.30
CA ALA A 294 -8.74 -0.78 -9.88
C ALA A 294 -8.44 -2.26 -10.18
N GLY A 295 -7.18 -2.59 -10.50
CA GLY A 295 -6.80 -3.88 -11.06
C GLY A 295 -7.25 -5.07 -10.21
N HIS A 296 -6.86 -5.14 -8.97
CA HIS A 296 -7.18 -6.24 -8.06
C HIS A 296 -8.68 -6.38 -7.76
N ARG A 297 -9.46 -5.30 -8.02
CA ARG A 297 -10.92 -5.28 -7.86
C ARG A 297 -11.67 -5.74 -9.12
N LEU A 298 -11.06 -5.56 -10.30
CA LEU A 298 -11.69 -5.89 -11.58
C LEU A 298 -11.50 -7.36 -11.99
N ALA A 299 -10.30 -7.91 -11.82
CA ALA A 299 -9.95 -9.22 -12.38
C ALA A 299 -9.38 -10.23 -11.37
N GLY A 300 -9.43 -9.94 -10.06
CA GLY A 300 -8.95 -10.86 -9.01
C GLY A 300 -7.44 -11.10 -9.04
N GLY A 301 -6.66 -10.15 -9.60
CA GLY A 301 -5.21 -10.17 -9.59
C GLY A 301 -4.64 -8.90 -10.23
N ALA A 302 -3.47 -8.44 -9.75
CA ALA A 302 -2.89 -7.17 -10.15
C ALA A 302 -2.65 -7.10 -11.67
N ARG A 303 -2.03 -8.11 -12.26
CA ARG A 303 -1.66 -8.11 -13.69
C ARG A 303 -2.85 -8.15 -14.64
N ALA A 304 -3.74 -9.12 -14.46
CA ALA A 304 -4.92 -9.25 -15.32
C ALA A 304 -5.83 -8.05 -15.17
N GLY A 305 -6.00 -7.56 -13.95
CA GLY A 305 -6.80 -6.39 -13.66
C GLY A 305 -6.18 -5.08 -14.15
N ALA A 306 -4.85 -4.95 -14.16
CA ALA A 306 -4.19 -3.78 -14.74
C ALA A 306 -4.46 -3.66 -16.25
N LEU A 307 -4.46 -4.78 -16.99
CA LEU A 307 -4.83 -4.78 -18.40
C LEU A 307 -6.28 -4.35 -18.61
N GLN A 308 -7.20 -4.83 -17.79
CA GLN A 308 -8.60 -4.44 -17.84
C GLN A 308 -8.79 -2.96 -17.47
N ALA A 309 -8.09 -2.46 -16.45
CA ALA A 309 -8.09 -1.05 -16.09
C ALA A 309 -7.55 -0.16 -17.23
N GLN A 310 -6.50 -0.57 -17.90
CA GLN A 310 -5.98 0.14 -19.07
C GLN A 310 -7.00 0.17 -20.24
N ALA A 311 -7.75 -0.92 -20.45
CA ALA A 311 -8.82 -0.92 -21.44
C ALA A 311 -9.94 0.08 -21.11
N LEU A 312 -10.32 0.19 -19.83
CA LEU A 312 -11.27 1.20 -19.35
C LEU A 312 -10.76 2.63 -19.54
N LEU A 313 -9.48 2.91 -19.25
CA LEU A 313 -8.87 4.23 -19.49
C LEU A 313 -8.92 4.64 -20.96
N ARG A 314 -8.75 3.68 -21.88
CA ARG A 314 -8.86 3.94 -23.34
C ARG A 314 -10.32 4.15 -23.80
N ALA A 315 -11.28 3.53 -23.14
CA ALA A 315 -12.70 3.61 -23.47
C ALA A 315 -13.36 4.89 -22.95
N VAL A 316 -12.83 5.50 -21.91
CA VAL A 316 -13.38 6.71 -21.28
C VAL A 316 -12.48 7.91 -21.60
N PRO A 317 -12.88 8.80 -22.53
CA PRO A 317 -12.09 9.98 -22.85
C PRO A 317 -12.10 10.98 -21.69
N VAL A 318 -11.03 11.76 -21.60
CA VAL A 318 -10.99 12.96 -20.75
C VAL A 318 -11.75 14.06 -21.48
N THR A 319 -12.86 14.51 -20.94
CA THR A 319 -13.71 15.60 -21.48
C THR A 319 -13.48 16.89 -20.71
#